data_c80ded3347397ba6ea475b0728e74f09
#
_entry.id   c80ded3347397ba6ea475b0728e74f09
#
_cell.length_a   1.000
_cell.length_b   1.000
_cell.length_c   1.000
_cell.angle_alpha   90.00
_cell.angle_beta   90.00
_cell.angle_gamma   90.00
#
_symmetry.space_group_name_H-M   'P 1'
#
loop_
_entity.id
_entity.type
_entity.pdbx_description
1 polymer ?
#
loop_
_entity_poly.entity_id
_entity_poly.type
_entity_poly.pdbx_seq_one_letter_code
_entity_poly.pdbx_strand_id
1 'polypeptide(L)'
;MRNLKQGLIDHTELTKRGRRLLQSGSFFYFILLCLMCFLPQQPEPGMETPGIQHFGRIVVLLVPLNSLMNFGQITSVIQLIKVILQNVANVFLLSPLVFQLLWLWPWLRSRKRVLFFGFAMSLWIESSQVLLDLLFDANRVFELDDLWTNTLGAYLAYLVFQYLRARLLAKNGEM
;
A
#
# COMPACT_ATOMS: atom_id res chain seq x y z
N MET A 1 3.98 32.72 29.29
CA MET A 1 4.66 32.39 28.01
C MET A 1 4.65 30.87 27.86
N ARG A 2 3.65 30.29 27.16
CA ARG A 2 3.51 28.85 26.96
C ARG A 2 4.50 28.41 25.88
N ASN A 3 5.35 27.48 26.20
CA ASN A 3 6.44 26.95 25.40
C ASN A 3 6.04 26.62 23.97
N LEU A 4 6.72 27.27 23.01
CA LEU A 4 6.67 27.08 21.55
C LEU A 4 7.26 25.72 21.10
N LYS A 5 7.44 24.76 21.98
CA LYS A 5 7.97 23.42 21.72
C LYS A 5 6.95 22.30 21.95
N GLN A 6 5.67 22.52 21.66
CA GLN A 6 4.79 21.38 21.56
C GLN A 6 5.17 20.60 20.29
N GLY A 7 5.76 19.42 20.45
CA GLY A 7 6.07 18.50 19.37
C GLY A 7 4.80 18.09 18.58
N LEU A 8 4.97 17.28 17.56
CA LEU A 8 3.84 16.76 16.77
C LEU A 8 3.02 15.74 17.57
N ILE A 9 3.65 15.09 18.55
CA ILE A 9 3.07 14.08 19.44
C ILE A 9 3.28 14.56 20.88
N ASP A 10 2.22 14.50 21.68
CA ASP A 10 2.23 14.75 23.11
C ASP A 10 1.77 13.47 23.81
N HIS A 11 2.61 12.95 24.72
CA HIS A 11 2.47 11.60 25.26
C HIS A 11 2.40 10.55 24.12
N THR A 12 1.23 9.99 23.86
CA THR A 12 1.01 8.99 22.78
C THR A 12 -0.06 9.41 21.78
N GLU A 13 -0.48 10.67 21.84
CA GLU A 13 -1.52 11.19 20.96
C GLU A 13 -1.01 12.41 20.16
N LEU A 14 -1.66 12.66 19.02
CA LEU A 14 -1.28 13.79 18.16
C LEU A 14 -1.72 15.12 18.77
N THR A 15 -0.82 16.09 18.78
CA THR A 15 -1.19 17.50 19.01
C THR A 15 -2.08 18.01 17.86
N LYS A 16 -2.79 19.14 18.09
CA LYS A 16 -3.60 19.78 17.03
C LYS A 16 -2.78 20.08 15.76
N ARG A 17 -1.52 20.51 15.93
CA ARG A 17 -0.60 20.76 14.83
C ARG A 17 -0.18 19.46 14.14
N GLY A 18 0.19 18.43 14.91
CA GLY A 18 0.56 17.13 14.41
C GLY A 18 -0.58 16.49 13.60
N ARG A 19 -1.81 16.59 14.08
CA ARG A 19 -3.00 16.09 13.40
C ARG A 19 -3.21 16.76 12.04
N ARG A 20 -3.11 18.10 11.96
CA ARG A 20 -3.27 18.82 10.69
C ARG A 20 -2.20 18.44 9.67
N LEU A 21 -0.93 18.40 10.09
CA LEU A 21 0.18 18.01 9.21
C LEU A 21 0.00 16.57 8.69
N LEU A 22 -0.39 15.66 9.57
CA LEU A 22 -0.58 14.28 9.18
C LEU A 22 -1.81 14.09 8.26
N GLN A 23 -2.89 14.85 8.48
CA GLN A 23 -4.05 14.87 7.58
C GLN A 23 -3.67 15.37 6.18
N SER A 24 -2.92 16.48 6.10
CA SER A 24 -2.43 16.98 4.81
C SER A 24 -1.50 15.97 4.14
N GLY A 25 -0.56 15.39 4.89
CA GLY A 25 0.35 14.36 4.38
C GLY A 25 -0.41 13.13 3.85
N SER A 26 -1.43 12.65 4.59
CA SER A 26 -2.27 11.53 4.15
C SER A 26 -3.06 11.85 2.89
N PHE A 27 -3.56 13.08 2.76
CA PHE A 27 -4.28 13.53 1.58
C PHE A 27 -3.37 13.58 0.35
N PHE A 28 -2.19 14.18 0.47
CA PHE A 28 -1.22 14.22 -0.64
C PHE A 28 -0.73 12.82 -1.02
N TYR A 29 -0.47 11.97 -0.04
CA TYR A 29 -0.07 10.60 -0.30
C TYR A 29 -1.18 9.79 -0.99
N PHE A 30 -2.44 9.99 -0.59
CA PHE A 30 -3.57 9.36 -1.26
C PHE A 30 -3.70 9.79 -2.73
N ILE A 31 -3.49 11.08 -3.03
CA ILE A 31 -3.44 11.56 -4.42
C ILE A 31 -2.31 10.87 -5.19
N LEU A 32 -1.11 10.81 -4.60
CA LEU A 32 0.05 10.15 -5.22
C LEU A 32 -0.26 8.66 -5.48
N LEU A 33 -0.88 7.97 -4.53
CA LEU A 33 -1.30 6.59 -4.67
C LEU A 33 -2.30 6.42 -5.82
N CYS A 34 -3.30 7.30 -5.93
CA CYS A 34 -4.24 7.29 -7.06
C CYS A 34 -3.52 7.48 -8.40
N LEU A 35 -2.57 8.41 -8.48
CA LEU A 35 -1.77 8.61 -9.69
C LEU A 35 -0.96 7.35 -10.04
N MET A 36 -0.29 6.75 -9.07
CA MET A 36 0.51 5.53 -9.28
C MET A 36 -0.35 4.34 -9.73
N CYS A 37 -1.54 4.17 -9.13
CA CYS A 37 -2.40 3.02 -9.41
C CYS A 37 -3.29 3.18 -10.65
N PHE A 38 -3.65 4.41 -11.03
CA PHE A 38 -4.71 4.64 -12.02
C PHE A 38 -4.25 5.32 -13.31
N LEU A 39 -3.02 5.83 -13.38
CA LEU A 39 -2.51 6.34 -14.65
C LEU A 39 -2.32 5.19 -15.66
N PRO A 40 -2.70 5.38 -16.95
CA PRO A 40 -2.49 4.38 -17.98
C PRO A 40 -1.02 3.95 -18.09
N GLN A 41 -0.81 2.66 -18.37
CA GLN A 41 0.53 2.10 -18.56
C GLN A 41 0.78 1.77 -20.03
N GLN A 42 2.01 1.99 -20.48
CA GLN A 42 2.45 1.59 -21.80
C GLN A 42 2.90 0.12 -21.76
N PRO A 43 2.48 -0.73 -22.72
CA PRO A 43 3.02 -2.07 -22.83
C PRO A 43 4.53 -2.03 -23.06
N GLU A 44 5.30 -2.81 -22.31
CA GLU A 44 6.75 -2.94 -22.50
C GLU A 44 7.05 -4.26 -23.24
N PRO A 45 7.34 -4.25 -24.56
CA PRO A 45 7.60 -5.46 -25.31
C PRO A 45 8.75 -6.29 -24.69
N GLY A 46 8.52 -7.58 -24.47
CA GLY A 46 9.51 -8.48 -23.91
C GLY A 46 9.71 -8.39 -22.39
N MET A 47 8.95 -7.55 -21.70
CA MET A 47 8.97 -7.43 -20.24
C MET A 47 7.62 -7.77 -19.58
N GLU A 48 6.78 -8.50 -20.27
CA GLU A 48 5.49 -8.94 -19.73
C GLU A 48 5.70 -9.94 -18.59
N THR A 49 4.90 -9.81 -17.53
CA THR A 49 4.91 -10.78 -16.44
C THR A 49 4.32 -12.09 -16.93
N PRO A 50 4.99 -13.25 -16.76
CA PRO A 50 4.45 -14.54 -17.16
C PRO A 50 3.10 -14.82 -16.49
N GLY A 51 2.16 -15.45 -17.24
CA GLY A 51 0.86 -15.83 -16.69
C GLY A 51 -0.26 -14.80 -16.85
N ILE A 52 0.02 -13.64 -17.45
CA ILE A 52 -1.00 -12.63 -17.78
C ILE A 52 -2.02 -13.21 -18.77
N GLN A 53 -3.29 -12.94 -18.50
CA GLN A 53 -4.43 -13.33 -19.34
C GLN A 53 -5.18 -12.08 -19.80
N HIS A 54 -5.59 -12.08 -21.07
CA HIS A 54 -6.33 -10.99 -21.70
C HIS A 54 -7.77 -11.42 -22.00
N PHE A 55 -8.74 -10.68 -21.51
CA PHE A 55 -10.17 -10.84 -21.79
C PHE A 55 -10.71 -9.55 -22.44
N GLY A 56 -10.52 -9.42 -23.74
CA GLY A 56 -10.78 -8.16 -24.45
C GLY A 56 -9.83 -7.06 -23.97
N ARG A 57 -10.39 -6.03 -23.34
CA ARG A 57 -9.59 -4.94 -22.72
C ARG A 57 -9.11 -5.24 -21.30
N ILE A 58 -9.73 -6.23 -20.64
CA ILE A 58 -9.36 -6.57 -19.27
C ILE A 58 -8.09 -7.40 -19.27
N VAL A 59 -7.13 -7.00 -18.48
CA VAL A 59 -5.86 -7.71 -18.28
C VAL A 59 -5.80 -8.20 -16.84
N VAL A 60 -5.58 -9.52 -16.65
CA VAL A 60 -5.58 -10.13 -15.32
C VAL A 60 -4.43 -11.10 -15.12
N LEU A 61 -3.98 -11.21 -13.89
CA LEU A 61 -3.00 -12.19 -13.41
C LEU A 61 -3.57 -12.90 -12.18
N LEU A 62 -4.28 -14.01 -12.42
CA LEU A 62 -5.04 -14.74 -11.39
C LEU A 62 -4.26 -15.90 -10.76
N VAL A 63 -3.01 -16.12 -11.14
CA VAL A 63 -2.17 -17.18 -10.57
C VAL A 63 -1.67 -16.73 -9.20
N PRO A 64 -2.08 -17.40 -8.10
CA PRO A 64 -1.57 -17.06 -6.77
C PRO A 64 -0.07 -17.32 -6.69
N LEU A 65 0.67 -16.43 -6.03
CA LEU A 65 2.13 -16.50 -5.91
C LEU A 65 2.80 -16.65 -7.29
N ASN A 66 2.27 -15.91 -8.28
CA ASN A 66 2.71 -16.01 -9.67
C ASN A 66 4.22 -15.91 -9.84
N SER A 67 4.87 -15.02 -9.09
CA SER A 67 6.32 -14.84 -9.11
C SER A 67 7.10 -16.09 -8.69
N LEU A 68 6.51 -16.97 -7.88
CA LEU A 68 7.10 -18.24 -7.46
C LEU A 68 6.71 -19.37 -8.42
N MET A 69 5.44 -19.45 -8.80
CA MET A 69 4.91 -20.52 -9.64
C MET A 69 5.50 -20.48 -11.07
N ASN A 70 5.69 -19.30 -11.61
CA ASN A 70 6.22 -19.08 -12.96
C ASN A 70 7.71 -18.66 -12.97
N PHE A 71 8.44 -18.88 -11.88
CA PHE A 71 9.86 -18.54 -11.79
C PHE A 71 10.69 -19.13 -12.94
N GLY A 72 10.38 -20.37 -13.37
CA GLY A 72 11.05 -21.03 -14.48
C GLY A 72 10.82 -20.42 -15.87
N GLN A 73 9.82 -19.51 -16.00
CA GLN A 73 9.52 -18.81 -17.23
C GLN A 73 10.24 -17.44 -17.32
N ILE A 74 10.90 -17.03 -16.26
CA ILE A 74 11.68 -15.79 -16.23
C ILE A 74 12.98 -16.03 -17.02
N THR A 75 13.11 -15.37 -18.15
CA THR A 75 14.22 -15.60 -19.10
C THR A 75 15.39 -14.65 -18.92
N SER A 76 15.22 -13.57 -18.17
CA SER A 76 16.29 -12.59 -17.96
C SER A 76 16.37 -12.11 -16.49
N VAL A 77 17.61 -11.75 -16.08
CA VAL A 77 17.87 -11.16 -14.76
C VAL A 77 17.12 -9.84 -14.59
N ILE A 78 16.95 -9.05 -15.65
CA ILE A 78 16.22 -7.77 -15.63
C ILE A 78 14.74 -8.02 -15.32
N GLN A 79 14.14 -9.02 -15.96
CA GLN A 79 12.75 -9.42 -15.71
C GLN A 79 12.57 -9.90 -14.25
N LEU A 80 13.51 -10.68 -13.72
CA LEU A 80 13.51 -11.09 -12.32
C LEU A 80 13.54 -9.89 -11.36
N ILE A 81 14.46 -8.95 -11.59
CA ILE A 81 14.55 -7.73 -10.79
C ILE A 81 13.25 -6.94 -10.85
N LYS A 82 12.65 -6.76 -12.03
CA LYS A 82 11.37 -6.07 -12.21
C LYS A 82 10.27 -6.71 -11.35
N VAL A 83 10.10 -8.03 -11.43
CA VAL A 83 9.09 -8.77 -10.66
C VAL A 83 9.32 -8.61 -9.14
N ILE A 84 10.56 -8.73 -8.67
CA ILE A 84 10.88 -8.54 -7.25
C ILE A 84 10.56 -7.10 -6.82
N LEU A 85 10.99 -6.10 -7.57
CA LEU A 85 10.75 -4.69 -7.26
C LEU A 85 9.26 -4.36 -7.25
N GLN A 86 8.48 -4.93 -8.18
CA GLN A 86 7.03 -4.75 -8.23
C GLN A 86 6.37 -5.31 -6.96
N ASN A 87 6.66 -6.55 -6.56
CA ASN A 87 6.12 -7.14 -5.33
C ASN A 87 6.52 -6.34 -4.08
N VAL A 88 7.79 -5.91 -4.00
CA VAL A 88 8.26 -5.07 -2.89
C VAL A 88 7.55 -3.72 -2.89
N ALA A 89 7.41 -3.08 -4.05
CA ALA A 89 6.69 -1.81 -4.17
C ALA A 89 5.23 -1.95 -3.70
N ASN A 90 4.54 -3.02 -4.05
CA ASN A 90 3.16 -3.28 -3.62
C ASN A 90 3.04 -3.47 -2.11
N VAL A 91 4.00 -4.17 -1.47
CA VAL A 91 4.05 -4.24 0.01
C VAL A 91 4.16 -2.83 0.62
N PHE A 92 4.93 -1.94 0.03
CA PHE A 92 5.11 -0.58 0.54
C PHE A 92 4.05 0.42 0.05
N LEU A 93 3.23 0.07 -0.92
CA LEU A 93 2.25 0.97 -1.54
C LEU A 93 1.24 1.53 -0.52
N LEU A 94 0.63 0.68 0.29
CA LEU A 94 -0.34 1.09 1.31
C LEU A 94 0.29 1.42 2.66
N SER A 95 1.52 0.97 2.93
CA SER A 95 2.15 1.09 4.25
C SER A 95 2.21 2.53 4.77
N PRO A 96 2.66 3.54 4.00
CA PRO A 96 2.74 4.91 4.50
C PRO A 96 1.37 5.51 4.79
N LEU A 97 0.36 5.20 3.97
CA LEU A 97 -1.00 5.68 4.20
C LEU A 97 -1.58 5.07 5.47
N VAL A 98 -1.50 3.75 5.61
CA VAL A 98 -2.03 3.03 6.78
C VAL A 98 -1.32 3.48 8.05
N PHE A 99 0.00 3.66 8.01
CA PHE A 99 0.75 4.18 9.14
C PHE A 99 0.25 5.56 9.61
N GLN A 100 -0.01 6.48 8.69
CA GLN A 100 -0.56 7.80 9.00
C GLN A 100 -1.98 7.70 9.57
N LEU A 101 -2.83 6.84 8.96
CA LEU A 101 -4.21 6.64 9.41
C LEU A 101 -4.29 6.01 10.81
N LEU A 102 -3.35 5.16 11.22
CA LEU A 102 -3.27 4.60 12.58
C LEU A 102 -3.06 5.67 13.65
N TRP A 103 -2.35 6.74 13.32
CA TRP A 103 -2.23 7.91 14.19
C TRP A 103 -3.51 8.75 14.21
N LEU A 104 -4.16 8.92 13.07
CA LEU A 104 -5.36 9.76 12.92
C LEU A 104 -6.63 9.09 13.44
N TRP A 105 -6.75 7.76 13.28
CA TRP A 105 -7.96 6.99 13.54
C TRP A 105 -7.75 5.91 14.61
N PRO A 106 -8.02 6.19 15.88
CA PRO A 106 -7.85 5.21 16.96
C PRO A 106 -8.62 3.90 16.75
N TRP A 107 -9.77 3.96 16.07
CA TRP A 107 -10.56 2.76 15.79
C TRP A 107 -9.81 1.75 14.90
N LEU A 108 -8.89 2.22 14.05
CA LEU A 108 -8.10 1.35 13.16
C LEU A 108 -7.00 0.57 13.91
N ARG A 109 -6.66 0.94 15.14
CA ARG A 109 -5.55 0.38 15.95
C ARG A 109 -5.81 -1.05 16.43
N SER A 110 -6.39 -1.92 15.60
CA SER A 110 -6.66 -3.33 15.87
C SER A 110 -6.17 -4.18 14.70
N ARG A 111 -5.49 -5.30 15.00
CA ARG A 111 -4.98 -6.23 13.99
C ARG A 111 -6.04 -6.62 12.94
N LYS A 112 -7.23 -7.02 13.41
CA LYS A 112 -8.32 -7.43 12.51
C LYS A 112 -8.80 -6.30 11.60
N ARG A 113 -8.92 -5.09 12.16
CA ARG A 113 -9.40 -3.91 11.41
C ARG A 113 -8.38 -3.45 10.38
N VAL A 114 -7.07 -3.48 10.72
CA VAL A 114 -6.00 -3.15 9.77
C VAL A 114 -5.94 -4.14 8.62
N LEU A 115 -6.00 -5.44 8.90
CA LEU A 115 -6.02 -6.47 7.87
C LEU A 115 -7.23 -6.33 6.96
N PHE A 116 -8.42 -6.14 7.53
CA PHE A 116 -9.64 -5.90 6.75
C PHE A 116 -9.54 -4.61 5.91
N PHE A 117 -9.05 -3.53 6.50
CA PHE A 117 -8.89 -2.25 5.81
C PHE A 117 -7.87 -2.35 4.66
N GLY A 118 -6.71 -2.98 4.90
CA GLY A 118 -5.68 -3.20 3.88
C GLY A 118 -6.22 -4.03 2.72
N PHE A 119 -6.92 -5.14 3.02
CA PHE A 119 -7.54 -5.97 1.99
C PHE A 119 -8.62 -5.23 1.19
N ALA A 120 -9.52 -4.51 1.88
CA ALA A 120 -10.58 -3.75 1.24
C ALA A 120 -10.04 -2.63 0.33
N MET A 121 -8.99 -1.93 0.78
CA MET A 121 -8.31 -0.91 -0.02
C MET A 121 -7.61 -1.52 -1.25
N SER A 122 -6.93 -2.64 -1.07
CA SER A 122 -6.31 -3.34 -2.20
C SER A 122 -7.36 -3.81 -3.22
N LEU A 123 -8.42 -4.45 -2.75
CA LEU A 123 -9.51 -4.89 -3.62
C LEU A 123 -10.17 -3.70 -4.36
N TRP A 124 -10.33 -2.56 -3.69
CA TRP A 124 -10.83 -1.35 -4.33
C TRP A 124 -9.87 -0.85 -5.43
N ILE A 125 -8.56 -0.84 -5.18
CA ILE A 125 -7.55 -0.46 -6.19
C ILE A 125 -7.66 -1.38 -7.39
N GLU A 126 -7.57 -2.69 -7.19
CA GLU A 126 -7.61 -3.71 -8.24
C GLU A 126 -8.90 -3.66 -9.05
N SER A 127 -10.06 -3.55 -8.37
CA SER A 127 -11.35 -3.42 -9.06
C SER A 127 -11.46 -2.13 -9.88
N SER A 128 -10.86 -1.04 -9.39
CA SER A 128 -10.80 0.23 -10.13
C SER A 128 -9.92 0.14 -11.38
N GLN A 129 -8.84 -0.64 -11.34
CA GLN A 129 -7.99 -0.89 -12.51
C GLN A 129 -8.73 -1.65 -13.60
N VAL A 130 -9.48 -2.70 -13.25
CA VAL A 130 -10.38 -3.40 -14.19
C VAL A 130 -11.39 -2.44 -14.82
N LEU A 131 -11.97 -1.55 -14.03
CA LEU A 131 -12.92 -0.57 -14.54
C LEU A 131 -12.26 0.44 -15.50
N LEU A 132 -11.02 0.87 -15.20
CA LEU A 132 -10.25 1.75 -16.07
C LEU A 132 -9.88 1.07 -17.40
N ASP A 133 -9.56 -0.21 -17.38
CA ASP A 133 -9.31 -0.97 -18.60
C ASP A 133 -10.56 -1.05 -19.47
N LEU A 134 -11.71 -1.37 -18.87
CA LEU A 134 -12.98 -1.43 -19.59
C LEU A 134 -13.37 -0.10 -20.23
N LEU A 135 -13.20 1.01 -19.52
CA LEU A 135 -13.67 2.32 -19.96
C LEU A 135 -12.66 3.05 -20.85
N PHE A 136 -11.37 2.95 -20.55
CA PHE A 136 -10.33 3.82 -21.10
C PHE A 136 -9.16 3.07 -21.74
N ASP A 137 -9.15 1.73 -21.70
CA ASP A 137 -8.04 0.91 -22.22
C ASP A 137 -6.70 1.28 -21.53
N ALA A 138 -6.75 1.39 -20.21
CA ALA A 138 -5.64 1.90 -19.41
C ALA A 138 -4.44 0.95 -19.31
N ASN A 139 -4.58 -0.28 -19.81
CA ASN A 139 -3.56 -1.34 -19.80
C ASN A 139 -3.02 -1.60 -18.39
N ARG A 140 -3.92 -1.69 -17.41
CA ARG A 140 -3.60 -2.07 -16.04
C ARG A 140 -3.86 -3.55 -15.84
N VAL A 141 -3.04 -4.19 -15.02
CA VAL A 141 -3.19 -5.61 -14.72
C VAL A 141 -3.82 -5.78 -13.36
N PHE A 142 -4.99 -6.43 -13.30
CA PHE A 142 -5.52 -6.91 -12.02
C PHE A 142 -4.67 -8.08 -11.55
N GLU A 143 -3.95 -7.91 -10.44
CA GLU A 143 -3.08 -8.96 -9.89
C GLU A 143 -3.64 -9.51 -8.58
N LEU A 144 -3.90 -10.82 -8.56
CA LEU A 144 -4.38 -11.48 -7.33
C LEU A 144 -3.36 -11.35 -6.18
N ASP A 145 -2.06 -11.35 -6.51
CA ASP A 145 -0.99 -11.24 -5.53
C ASP A 145 -0.94 -9.85 -4.85
N ASP A 146 -1.44 -8.80 -5.51
CA ASP A 146 -1.50 -7.46 -4.95
C ASP A 146 -2.47 -7.37 -3.75
N LEU A 147 -3.50 -8.22 -3.71
CA LEU A 147 -4.37 -8.30 -2.54
C LEU A 147 -3.63 -8.72 -1.27
N TRP A 148 -2.65 -9.62 -1.40
CA TRP A 148 -1.85 -10.10 -0.27
C TRP A 148 -0.72 -9.15 0.07
N THR A 149 0.02 -8.69 -0.93
CA THR A 149 1.20 -7.83 -0.74
C THR A 149 0.81 -6.48 -0.15
N ASN A 150 -0.24 -5.85 -0.64
CA ASN A 150 -0.79 -4.62 -0.08
C ASN A 150 -1.34 -4.81 1.35
N THR A 151 -2.04 -5.93 1.60
CA THR A 151 -2.54 -6.26 2.95
C THR A 151 -1.39 -6.51 3.91
N LEU A 152 -0.33 -7.21 3.47
CA LEU A 152 0.88 -7.40 4.25
C LEU A 152 1.54 -6.06 4.59
N GLY A 153 1.62 -5.15 3.63
CA GLY A 153 2.12 -3.80 3.84
C GLY A 153 1.35 -3.01 4.89
N ALA A 154 0.01 -3.09 4.85
CA ALA A 154 -0.84 -2.49 5.88
C ALA A 154 -0.57 -3.09 7.27
N TYR A 155 -0.36 -4.40 7.34
CA TYR A 155 -0.03 -5.09 8.59
C TYR A 155 1.36 -4.71 9.12
N LEU A 156 2.37 -4.62 8.26
CA LEU A 156 3.70 -4.15 8.64
C LEU A 156 3.67 -2.72 9.19
N ALA A 157 2.89 -1.83 8.57
CA ALA A 157 2.66 -0.47 9.09
C ALA A 157 2.05 -0.50 10.50
N TYR A 158 1.11 -1.42 10.76
CA TYR A 158 0.54 -1.62 12.10
C TYR A 158 1.59 -2.08 13.12
N LEU A 159 2.46 -3.03 12.77
CA LEU A 159 3.52 -3.49 13.67
C LEU A 159 4.50 -2.36 14.00
N VAL A 160 4.92 -1.58 13.00
CA VAL A 160 5.78 -0.40 13.21
C VAL A 160 5.10 0.63 14.11
N PHE A 161 3.81 0.90 13.87
CA PHE A 161 3.02 1.81 14.71
C PHE A 161 2.98 1.34 16.17
N GLN A 162 2.69 0.05 16.41
CA GLN A 162 2.64 -0.52 17.76
C GLN A 162 4.00 -0.42 18.47
N TYR A 163 5.08 -0.74 17.77
CA TYR A 163 6.44 -0.63 18.29
C TYR A 163 6.77 0.81 18.69
N LEU A 164 6.50 1.78 17.82
CA LEU A 164 6.78 3.19 18.10
C LEU A 164 5.92 3.71 19.25
N ARG A 165 4.64 3.35 19.30
CA ARG A 165 3.74 3.73 20.38
C ARG A 165 4.20 3.17 21.74
N ALA A 166 4.60 1.89 21.78
CA ALA A 166 5.15 1.28 22.98
C ALA A 166 6.43 1.99 23.46
N ARG A 167 7.32 2.37 22.55
CA ARG A 167 8.52 3.14 22.87
C ARG A 167 8.20 4.52 23.45
N LEU A 168 7.17 5.20 22.94
CA LEU A 168 6.73 6.50 23.48
C LEU A 168 6.15 6.37 24.89
N LEU A 169 5.34 5.34 25.16
CA LEU A 169 4.80 5.04 26.50
C LEU A 169 5.93 4.76 27.50
N ALA A 170 6.88 3.90 27.12
CA ALA A 170 8.04 3.60 27.97
C ALA A 170 8.86 4.84 28.33
N LYS A 171 9.05 5.75 27.36
CA LYS A 171 9.80 6.98 27.57
C LYS A 171 9.10 7.95 28.52
N ASN A 172 7.78 7.93 28.56
CA ASN A 172 6.96 8.82 29.39
C ASN A 172 6.66 8.24 30.79
N GLY A 173 7.13 7.01 31.10
CA GLY A 173 6.89 6.36 32.38
C GLY A 173 5.45 5.87 32.60
N GLU A 174 4.70 5.66 31.52
CA GLU A 174 3.28 5.26 31.51
C GLU A 174 3.08 3.73 31.30
N MET A 175 4.11 2.91 31.62
CA MET A 175 4.00 1.45 31.64
C MET A 175 3.80 0.91 33.04
#